data_8bdcb89935fadfd861e3840da9fe6916
#
_entry.id   8bdcb89935fadfd861e3840da9fe6916
#
_cell.length_a   1.000
_cell.length_b   1.000
_cell.length_c   1.000
_cell.angle_alpha   90.00
_cell.angle_beta   90.00
_cell.angle_gamma   90.00
#
_symmetry.space_group_name_H-M   'P 1'
#
loop_
_entity.id
_entity.type
_entity.pdbx_description
1 polymer ?
#
loop_
_entity_poly.entity_id
_entity_poly.type
_entity_poly.pdbx_seq_one_letter_code
_entity_poly.pdbx_strand_id
1 'polypeptide(L)'
;MNYMRLHILFVAVCLGFSFLSNAQLDGNTTPTYHELIEMYKELADEHAEIELYSMGESDYGLPIYVCVLNGAQDSLKTFEKARSSTTLMVNNGIHPGEPDGINACLIWINDWIKAGKKTENLPVIGIIPAYNVGGMLNRSSSSRANQEGPEEYGFRGNAQNLDLNRDFIKMDSKNMFAFAKIFHALDPDAFIDTHVSNGADYQYTLTYIASVRERMAPSMAELTHDEFIPFMSQSLNEQEIDMISYVNLVDDVPEKGMTIFNDLPRYAMGYAALFNTMSFTIETHMLKSFQNRTQATLSFLKCTIVWMSENSSRIEKARKDAFLSDAMTVDFPFDFQLTKQKDSIVFKGYEHSYPISEVTGLKRLKYHRDRPFEKYIPLYKTYEPARTAVIPDYYVVGGQCTDVLERLRANGVEMKLYIRDGEYTAFEQFRVNTFKSGKKPYEGHFLHSDINVERVQLVAQFQPMLKEGDYLIPTNQRRRRFLVSVLEPEMPDSYFAWNFFDSYVQQKEY
;
A
#
# COMPACT_ATOMS: atom_id res chain seq x y z
N MET A 1 -45.35 -8.43 -64.81
CA MET A 1 -44.03 -8.11 -64.25
C MET A 1 -44.20 -7.88 -62.77
N ASN A 2 -43.90 -8.91 -61.99
CA ASN A 2 -44.04 -8.93 -60.53
C ASN A 2 -42.77 -8.48 -59.87
N TYR A 3 -42.77 -7.36 -59.15
CA TYR A 3 -41.68 -6.96 -58.27
C TYR A 3 -41.85 -7.60 -56.90
N MET A 4 -41.01 -8.57 -56.63
CA MET A 4 -40.88 -9.22 -55.34
C MET A 4 -40.08 -8.30 -54.41
N ARG A 5 -40.76 -7.70 -53.41
CA ARG A 5 -40.09 -6.93 -52.35
C ARG A 5 -39.41 -7.89 -51.38
N LEU A 6 -38.09 -7.87 -51.39
CA LEU A 6 -37.25 -8.56 -50.44
C LEU A 6 -37.31 -7.79 -49.10
N HIS A 7 -37.99 -8.35 -48.11
CA HIS A 7 -37.91 -7.83 -46.71
C HIS A 7 -36.66 -8.43 -46.07
N ILE A 8 -35.65 -7.59 -45.88
CA ILE A 8 -34.51 -7.93 -45.05
C ILE A 8 -34.95 -7.80 -43.60
N LEU A 9 -35.11 -8.92 -42.95
CA LEU A 9 -35.36 -9.02 -41.51
C LEU A 9 -34.02 -8.74 -40.82
N PHE A 10 -33.86 -7.55 -40.22
CA PHE A 10 -32.75 -7.25 -39.32
C PHE A 10 -33.08 -7.99 -38.02
N VAL A 11 -32.50 -9.19 -37.84
CA VAL A 11 -32.44 -9.83 -36.54
C VAL A 11 -31.35 -9.09 -35.74
N ALA A 12 -31.79 -8.17 -34.90
CA ALA A 12 -30.92 -7.66 -33.83
C ALA A 12 -30.59 -8.85 -32.93
N VAL A 13 -29.42 -9.40 -33.10
CA VAL A 13 -28.83 -10.29 -32.12
C VAL A 13 -28.47 -9.43 -30.92
N CYS A 14 -29.41 -9.29 -29.98
CA CYS A 14 -29.10 -8.89 -28.64
C CYS A 14 -28.20 -10.00 -28.10
N LEU A 15 -26.89 -9.82 -28.24
CA LEU A 15 -25.91 -10.52 -27.40
C LEU A 15 -26.18 -10.03 -25.98
N GLY A 16 -27.07 -10.74 -25.28
CA GLY A 16 -27.16 -10.62 -23.84
C GLY A 16 -25.81 -11.01 -23.29
N PHE A 17 -24.99 -10.02 -22.95
CA PHE A 17 -23.82 -10.23 -22.13
C PHE A 17 -24.35 -10.72 -20.79
N SER A 18 -24.18 -12.01 -20.57
CA SER A 18 -24.49 -12.66 -19.31
C SER A 18 -23.60 -12.00 -18.26
N PHE A 19 -24.17 -11.46 -17.19
CA PHE A 19 -23.45 -11.25 -15.95
C PHE A 19 -22.45 -12.40 -15.78
N LEU A 20 -21.16 -12.08 -15.65
CA LEU A 20 -20.17 -13.09 -15.29
C LEU A 20 -20.74 -13.83 -14.08
N SER A 21 -21.08 -15.10 -14.25
CA SER A 21 -21.56 -15.87 -13.12
C SER A 21 -20.43 -15.90 -12.09
N ASN A 22 -20.73 -15.81 -10.80
CA ASN A 22 -19.72 -15.99 -9.76
C ASN A 22 -18.87 -17.24 -10.02
N ALA A 23 -19.44 -18.27 -10.64
CA ALA A 23 -18.71 -19.47 -11.06
C ALA A 23 -17.51 -19.22 -11.98
N GLN A 24 -17.50 -18.14 -12.75
CA GLN A 24 -16.38 -17.77 -13.61
C GLN A 24 -15.26 -17.02 -12.84
N LEU A 25 -15.65 -16.28 -11.78
CA LEU A 25 -14.71 -15.59 -10.88
C LEU A 25 -14.24 -16.49 -9.72
N ASP A 26 -15.04 -17.51 -9.35
CA ASP A 26 -14.71 -18.52 -8.34
C ASP A 26 -13.87 -19.68 -8.91
N GLY A 27 -13.61 -19.68 -10.22
CA GLY A 27 -12.77 -20.66 -10.91
C GLY A 27 -11.28 -20.49 -10.64
N ASN A 28 -10.46 -21.23 -11.38
CA ASN A 28 -9.01 -21.16 -11.32
C ASN A 28 -8.43 -20.19 -12.36
N THR A 29 -9.13 -19.06 -12.61
CA THR A 29 -8.76 -18.04 -13.60
C THR A 29 -8.87 -16.63 -13.04
N THR A 30 -8.08 -15.72 -13.56
CA THR A 30 -8.15 -14.30 -13.27
C THR A 30 -8.17 -13.50 -14.57
N PRO A 31 -8.93 -12.39 -14.66
CA PRO A 31 -9.02 -11.63 -15.90
C PRO A 31 -7.69 -10.99 -16.30
N THR A 32 -7.52 -10.80 -17.61
CA THR A 32 -6.47 -9.91 -18.14
C THR A 32 -6.80 -8.45 -17.81
N TYR A 33 -5.83 -7.53 -17.99
CA TYR A 33 -6.08 -6.11 -17.76
C TYR A 33 -7.27 -5.58 -18.58
N HIS A 34 -7.34 -5.92 -19.87
CA HIS A 34 -8.40 -5.42 -20.74
C HIS A 34 -9.78 -5.96 -20.35
N GLU A 35 -9.89 -7.26 -20.09
CA GLU A 35 -11.13 -7.88 -19.60
C GLU A 35 -11.57 -7.26 -18.27
N LEU A 36 -10.63 -7.09 -17.34
CA LEU A 36 -10.90 -6.49 -16.02
C LEU A 36 -11.48 -5.07 -16.16
N ILE A 37 -10.87 -4.24 -17.00
CA ILE A 37 -11.34 -2.85 -17.18
C ILE A 37 -12.69 -2.81 -17.89
N GLU A 38 -12.93 -3.69 -18.87
CA GLU A 38 -14.26 -3.77 -19.49
C GLU A 38 -15.34 -4.19 -18.48
N MET A 39 -15.07 -5.18 -17.61
CA MET A 39 -15.99 -5.55 -16.51
C MET A 39 -16.34 -4.36 -15.62
N TYR A 40 -15.34 -3.57 -15.22
CA TYR A 40 -15.59 -2.39 -14.38
C TYR A 40 -16.34 -1.27 -15.12
N LYS A 41 -16.14 -1.11 -16.44
CA LYS A 41 -16.92 -0.17 -17.28
C LYS A 41 -18.39 -0.60 -17.37
N GLU A 42 -18.63 -1.88 -17.67
CA GLU A 42 -19.98 -2.44 -17.72
C GLU A 42 -20.71 -2.23 -16.38
N LEU A 43 -20.03 -2.52 -15.24
CA LEU A 43 -20.60 -2.28 -13.92
C LEU A 43 -20.93 -0.79 -13.67
N ALA A 44 -20.10 0.14 -14.12
CA ALA A 44 -20.34 1.57 -13.97
C ALA A 44 -21.44 2.09 -14.92
N ASP A 45 -21.56 1.52 -16.12
CA ASP A 45 -22.60 1.88 -17.07
C ASP A 45 -24.00 1.36 -16.63
N GLU A 46 -24.05 0.20 -15.99
CA GLU A 46 -25.30 -0.43 -15.56
C GLU A 46 -25.78 0.03 -14.17
N HIS A 47 -24.88 0.54 -13.33
CA HIS A 47 -25.16 0.83 -11.92
C HIS A 47 -24.66 2.22 -11.51
N ALA A 48 -25.59 3.15 -11.31
CA ALA A 48 -25.29 4.55 -10.95
C ALA A 48 -24.53 4.72 -9.62
N GLU A 49 -24.57 3.70 -8.75
CA GLU A 49 -23.83 3.70 -7.47
C GLU A 49 -22.36 3.30 -7.63
N ILE A 50 -21.95 2.92 -8.86
CA ILE A 50 -20.59 2.51 -9.23
C ILE A 50 -20.06 3.52 -10.24
N GLU A 51 -18.90 4.09 -9.95
CA GLU A 51 -18.28 5.11 -10.79
C GLU A 51 -16.86 4.67 -11.12
N LEU A 52 -16.41 4.84 -12.36
CA LEU A 52 -15.06 4.47 -12.79
C LEU A 52 -14.32 5.69 -13.35
N TYR A 53 -13.18 6.03 -12.76
CA TYR A 53 -12.39 7.19 -13.15
C TYR A 53 -10.97 6.80 -13.57
N SER A 54 -10.52 7.31 -14.72
CA SER A 54 -9.11 7.26 -15.12
C SER A 54 -8.35 8.34 -14.38
N MET A 55 -7.34 7.97 -13.59
CA MET A 55 -6.65 8.89 -12.69
C MET A 55 -5.22 9.22 -13.14
N GLY A 56 -4.69 8.53 -14.12
CA GLY A 56 -3.36 8.74 -14.68
C GLY A 56 -2.94 7.58 -15.56
N GLU A 57 -1.73 7.66 -16.11
CA GLU A 57 -1.12 6.61 -16.91
C GLU A 57 -0.17 5.76 -16.06
N SER A 58 -0.08 4.49 -16.40
CA SER A 58 1.00 3.61 -15.95
C SER A 58 2.28 3.83 -16.76
N ASP A 59 3.40 3.25 -16.34
CA ASP A 59 4.66 3.26 -17.11
C ASP A 59 4.54 2.56 -18.47
N TYR A 60 3.52 1.72 -18.64
CA TYR A 60 3.20 1.11 -19.92
C TYR A 60 2.43 2.04 -20.87
N GLY A 61 1.93 3.18 -20.37
CA GLY A 61 1.13 4.15 -21.14
C GLY A 61 -0.38 3.83 -21.18
N LEU A 62 -0.85 2.81 -20.46
CA LEU A 62 -2.27 2.52 -20.29
C LEU A 62 -2.79 3.14 -18.99
N PRO A 63 -4.10 3.47 -18.91
CA PRO A 63 -4.68 4.15 -17.76
C PRO A 63 -4.65 3.31 -16.49
N ILE A 64 -4.52 4.01 -15.34
CA ILE A 64 -4.82 3.48 -14.02
C ILE A 64 -6.18 4.03 -13.60
N TYR A 65 -7.09 3.13 -13.24
CA TYR A 65 -8.45 3.47 -12.85
C TYR A 65 -8.65 3.34 -11.34
N VAL A 66 -9.61 4.11 -10.84
CA VAL A 66 -10.26 3.86 -9.55
C VAL A 66 -11.76 3.66 -9.78
N CYS A 67 -12.28 2.57 -9.27
CA CYS A 67 -13.72 2.33 -9.15
C CYS A 67 -14.17 2.85 -7.79
N VAL A 68 -15.16 3.73 -7.76
CA VAL A 68 -15.72 4.28 -6.52
C VAL A 68 -17.16 3.80 -6.35
N LEU A 69 -17.43 3.18 -5.22
CA LEU A 69 -18.77 2.77 -4.82
C LEU A 69 -19.30 3.72 -3.75
N ASN A 70 -20.59 3.96 -3.76
CA ASN A 70 -21.25 4.92 -2.88
C ASN A 70 -20.74 6.36 -3.08
N GLY A 71 -20.40 6.75 -4.31
CA GLY A 71 -20.02 8.11 -4.68
C GLY A 71 -21.20 9.08 -4.77
N ALA A 72 -21.10 10.09 -5.60
CA ALA A 72 -22.13 11.14 -5.79
C ALA A 72 -22.51 11.37 -7.26
N GLN A 73 -22.15 10.47 -8.16
CA GLN A 73 -22.41 10.51 -9.62
C GLN A 73 -21.84 11.75 -10.33
N ASP A 74 -20.84 12.36 -9.73
CA ASP A 74 -20.09 13.50 -10.25
C ASP A 74 -18.69 13.47 -9.63
N SER A 75 -17.64 13.51 -10.43
CA SER A 75 -16.28 13.27 -9.95
C SER A 75 -15.85 14.22 -8.82
N LEU A 76 -16.17 15.51 -8.92
CA LEU A 76 -15.81 16.48 -7.88
C LEU A 76 -16.56 16.19 -6.58
N LYS A 77 -17.87 15.98 -6.68
CA LYS A 77 -18.74 15.68 -5.52
C LYS A 77 -18.40 14.31 -4.89
N THR A 78 -18.06 13.32 -5.72
CA THR A 78 -17.64 11.99 -5.25
C THR A 78 -16.39 12.08 -4.39
N PHE A 79 -15.36 12.79 -4.84
CA PHE A 79 -14.15 12.98 -4.05
C PHE A 79 -14.34 13.95 -2.87
N GLU A 80 -15.26 14.92 -2.95
CA GLU A 80 -15.67 15.71 -1.78
C GLU A 80 -16.38 14.86 -0.73
N LYS A 81 -17.31 13.99 -1.16
CA LYS A 81 -17.99 13.03 -0.29
C LYS A 81 -16.99 12.08 0.37
N ALA A 82 -16.04 11.52 -0.40
CA ALA A 82 -15.02 10.62 0.13
C ALA A 82 -14.22 11.27 1.26
N ARG A 83 -13.75 12.50 1.08
CA ARG A 83 -12.99 13.26 2.11
C ARG A 83 -13.81 13.68 3.34
N SER A 84 -15.14 13.64 3.27
CA SER A 84 -16.06 14.03 4.35
C SER A 84 -16.84 12.87 4.94
N SER A 85 -16.58 11.65 4.50
CA SER A 85 -17.20 10.40 4.95
C SER A 85 -16.14 9.38 5.29
N THR A 86 -16.53 8.34 6.03
CA THR A 86 -15.65 7.18 6.22
C THR A 86 -15.34 6.54 4.87
N THR A 87 -14.06 6.38 4.56
CA THR A 87 -13.61 5.93 3.24
C THR A 87 -12.61 4.79 3.36
N LEU A 88 -12.90 3.70 2.62
CA LEU A 88 -12.00 2.56 2.41
C LEU A 88 -11.35 2.66 1.03
N MET A 89 -10.05 2.45 0.97
CA MET A 89 -9.34 2.27 -0.30
C MET A 89 -8.76 0.85 -0.37
N VAL A 90 -8.99 0.17 -1.48
CA VAL A 90 -8.43 -1.16 -1.77
C VAL A 90 -7.55 -1.07 -3.00
N ASN A 91 -6.32 -1.57 -2.89
CA ASN A 91 -5.38 -1.61 -4.00
C ASN A 91 -5.11 -3.06 -4.39
N ASN A 92 -5.23 -3.36 -5.68
CA ASN A 92 -5.01 -4.71 -6.20
C ASN A 92 -3.90 -4.71 -7.22
N GLY A 93 -3.14 -5.80 -7.24
CA GLY A 93 -2.21 -6.09 -8.31
C GLY A 93 -0.98 -5.18 -8.34
N ILE A 94 -0.42 -4.75 -7.19
CA ILE A 94 0.98 -4.28 -7.14
C ILE A 94 1.88 -5.36 -7.73
N HIS A 95 1.62 -6.61 -7.36
CA HIS A 95 2.20 -7.79 -7.96
C HIS A 95 1.09 -8.58 -8.69
N PRO A 96 0.91 -8.43 -9.99
CA PRO A 96 -0.19 -9.09 -10.69
C PRO A 96 -0.14 -10.61 -10.75
N GLY A 97 0.97 -11.21 -10.29
CA GLY A 97 1.06 -12.63 -9.99
C GLY A 97 0.31 -13.06 -8.72
N GLU A 98 -0.26 -12.10 -7.99
CA GLU A 98 -0.97 -12.21 -6.71
C GLU A 98 -2.42 -11.70 -6.87
N PRO A 99 -3.26 -12.34 -7.70
CA PRO A 99 -4.49 -11.72 -8.20
C PRO A 99 -5.71 -11.90 -7.29
N ASP A 100 -5.55 -12.43 -6.09
CA ASP A 100 -6.66 -12.82 -5.21
C ASP A 100 -7.62 -11.66 -4.94
N GLY A 101 -7.08 -10.45 -4.69
CA GLY A 101 -7.86 -9.23 -4.48
C GLY A 101 -8.62 -8.76 -5.72
N ILE A 102 -8.09 -8.99 -6.92
CA ILE A 102 -8.74 -8.66 -8.19
C ILE A 102 -10.08 -9.40 -8.29
N ASN A 103 -10.05 -10.73 -8.10
CA ASN A 103 -11.25 -11.55 -8.12
C ASN A 103 -12.17 -11.27 -6.93
N ALA A 104 -11.61 -11.14 -5.72
CA ALA A 104 -12.39 -10.89 -4.50
C ALA A 104 -13.21 -9.59 -4.58
N CYS A 105 -12.63 -8.49 -5.12
CA CYS A 105 -13.35 -7.24 -5.29
C CYS A 105 -14.50 -7.35 -6.28
N LEU A 106 -14.31 -8.04 -7.42
CA LEU A 106 -15.39 -8.26 -8.40
C LEU A 106 -16.51 -9.12 -7.80
N ILE A 107 -16.18 -10.19 -7.07
CA ILE A 107 -17.15 -11.04 -6.38
C ILE A 107 -17.93 -10.22 -5.36
N TRP A 108 -17.23 -9.39 -4.56
CA TRP A 108 -17.88 -8.54 -3.57
C TRP A 108 -18.86 -7.54 -4.21
N ILE A 109 -18.47 -6.88 -5.31
CA ILE A 109 -19.34 -5.94 -6.04
C ILE A 109 -20.58 -6.67 -6.55
N ASN A 110 -20.43 -7.83 -7.17
CA ASN A 110 -21.54 -8.65 -7.66
C ASN A 110 -22.49 -9.08 -6.53
N ASP A 111 -21.94 -9.51 -5.38
CA ASP A 111 -22.74 -9.86 -4.20
C ASP A 111 -23.52 -8.66 -3.66
N TRP A 112 -22.88 -7.49 -3.60
CA TRP A 112 -23.50 -6.24 -3.16
C TRP A 112 -24.64 -5.81 -4.10
N ILE A 113 -24.46 -5.94 -5.42
CA ILE A 113 -25.50 -5.67 -6.43
C ILE A 113 -26.69 -6.62 -6.21
N LYS A 114 -26.45 -7.93 -6.08
CA LYS A 114 -27.49 -8.94 -5.84
C LYS A 114 -28.23 -8.69 -4.51
N ALA A 115 -27.57 -8.15 -3.51
CA ALA A 115 -28.16 -7.78 -2.24
C ALA A 115 -28.97 -6.45 -2.27
N GLY A 116 -29.10 -5.82 -3.45
CA GLY A 116 -29.90 -4.62 -3.68
C GLY A 116 -29.16 -3.31 -3.45
N LYS A 117 -27.82 -3.32 -3.50
CA LYS A 117 -26.94 -2.12 -3.46
C LYS A 117 -27.24 -1.17 -2.29
N LYS A 118 -27.37 -1.72 -1.09
CA LYS A 118 -27.63 -0.94 0.12
C LYS A 118 -26.44 -0.01 0.39
N THR A 119 -26.69 1.29 0.43
CA THR A 119 -25.70 2.35 0.67
C THR A 119 -25.81 2.97 2.06
N GLU A 120 -26.86 2.63 2.82
CA GLU A 120 -27.06 3.14 4.18
C GLU A 120 -25.90 2.71 5.08
N ASN A 121 -25.21 3.67 5.66
CA ASN A 121 -23.99 3.50 6.47
C ASN A 121 -22.79 2.83 5.73
N LEU A 122 -22.90 2.56 4.42
CA LEU A 122 -21.78 2.05 3.65
C LEU A 122 -20.70 3.13 3.55
N PRO A 123 -19.42 2.84 3.86
CA PRO A 123 -18.34 3.78 3.58
C PRO A 123 -18.24 4.08 2.06
N VAL A 124 -17.62 5.17 1.69
CA VAL A 124 -17.17 5.34 0.31
C VAL A 124 -16.04 4.34 0.07
N ILE A 125 -16.12 3.56 -1.01
CA ILE A 125 -15.12 2.53 -1.28
C ILE A 125 -14.46 2.82 -2.62
N GLY A 126 -13.17 3.12 -2.59
CA GLY A 126 -12.33 3.27 -3.77
C GLY A 126 -11.52 2.00 -4.02
N ILE A 127 -11.65 1.40 -5.19
CA ILE A 127 -10.90 0.19 -5.58
C ILE A 127 -10.01 0.53 -6.78
N ILE A 128 -8.72 0.30 -6.67
CA ILE A 128 -7.84 0.24 -7.84
C ILE A 128 -7.91 -1.19 -8.39
N PRO A 129 -8.52 -1.43 -9.57
CA PRO A 129 -8.67 -2.77 -10.12
C PRO A 129 -7.35 -3.47 -10.40
N ALA A 130 -6.40 -2.73 -10.99
CA ALA A 130 -5.06 -3.19 -11.33
C ALA A 130 -4.07 -2.04 -11.26
N TYR A 131 -3.18 -2.06 -10.29
CA TYR A 131 -2.18 -1.02 -10.11
C TYR A 131 -0.98 -1.17 -11.05
N ASN A 132 -0.40 -2.37 -11.14
CA ASN A 132 0.74 -2.68 -12.00
C ASN A 132 0.26 -3.18 -13.36
N VAL A 133 -0.13 -2.26 -14.22
CA VAL A 133 -0.65 -2.58 -15.56
C VAL A 133 0.40 -3.32 -16.41
N GLY A 134 1.66 -2.87 -16.41
CA GLY A 134 2.73 -3.50 -17.17
C GLY A 134 2.99 -4.95 -16.75
N GLY A 135 3.01 -5.21 -15.45
CA GLY A 135 3.14 -6.57 -14.92
C GLY A 135 1.91 -7.43 -15.21
N MET A 136 0.70 -6.83 -15.23
CA MET A 136 -0.54 -7.56 -15.55
C MET A 136 -0.61 -7.99 -17.02
N LEU A 137 -0.02 -7.22 -17.92
CA LEU A 137 0.10 -7.58 -19.34
C LEU A 137 1.17 -8.67 -19.60
N ASN A 138 2.14 -8.82 -18.70
CA ASN A 138 3.19 -9.83 -18.78
C ASN A 138 2.76 -11.12 -18.08
N ARG A 139 1.82 -11.85 -18.67
CA ARG A 139 1.22 -13.06 -18.10
C ARG A 139 2.01 -14.33 -18.39
N SER A 140 2.03 -15.22 -17.43
CA SER A 140 2.56 -16.59 -17.58
C SER A 140 1.95 -17.51 -16.51
N SER A 141 2.19 -18.82 -16.64
CA SER A 141 1.86 -19.84 -15.64
C SER A 141 3.06 -20.24 -14.78
N SER A 142 4.21 -19.58 -14.91
CA SER A 142 5.48 -20.08 -14.34
C SER A 142 6.27 -19.06 -13.53
N SER A 143 5.91 -17.77 -13.52
CA SER A 143 6.65 -16.75 -12.78
C SER A 143 6.59 -16.94 -11.23
N ARG A 144 5.62 -17.72 -10.75
CA ARG A 144 5.44 -18.14 -9.33
C ARG A 144 5.28 -19.66 -9.27
N ALA A 145 6.36 -20.38 -9.51
CA ALA A 145 6.40 -21.81 -9.80
C ALA A 145 5.68 -22.72 -8.77
N ASN A 146 5.58 -22.31 -7.50
CA ASN A 146 4.95 -23.12 -6.45
C ASN A 146 3.53 -22.65 -6.10
N GLN A 147 3.00 -21.64 -6.80
CA GLN A 147 1.68 -21.10 -6.50
C GLN A 147 0.58 -22.03 -7.02
N GLU A 148 -0.38 -22.38 -6.16
CA GLU A 148 -1.51 -23.20 -6.50
C GLU A 148 -2.63 -22.36 -7.14
N GLY A 149 -2.52 -22.15 -8.44
CA GLY A 149 -3.40 -21.32 -9.27
C GLY A 149 -3.22 -19.80 -9.09
N PRO A 150 -3.92 -19.02 -9.92
CA PRO A 150 -4.72 -19.44 -11.07
C PRO A 150 -3.87 -20.00 -12.22
N GLU A 151 -4.51 -20.41 -13.33
CA GLU A 151 -3.83 -21.02 -14.48
C GLU A 151 -2.79 -20.11 -15.12
N GLU A 152 -3.12 -18.82 -15.23
CA GLU A 152 -2.23 -17.76 -15.68
C GLU A 152 -2.38 -16.52 -14.81
N TYR A 153 -1.29 -15.82 -14.60
CA TYR A 153 -1.22 -14.62 -13.77
C TYR A 153 -0.11 -13.69 -14.27
N GLY A 154 -0.10 -12.45 -13.80
CA GLY A 154 0.87 -11.45 -14.23
C GLY A 154 2.24 -11.62 -13.58
N PHE A 155 3.11 -10.66 -13.86
CA PHE A 155 4.50 -10.62 -13.39
C PHE A 155 4.68 -9.56 -12.29
N ARG A 156 5.63 -9.77 -11.39
CA ARG A 156 5.90 -8.88 -10.25
C ARG A 156 6.37 -7.48 -10.67
N GLY A 157 7.34 -7.41 -11.58
CA GLY A 157 7.90 -6.14 -12.03
C GLY A 157 6.94 -5.35 -12.91
N ASN A 158 7.04 -4.01 -12.87
CA ASN A 158 6.32 -3.13 -13.76
C ASN A 158 6.90 -3.15 -15.19
N ALA A 159 6.44 -2.23 -16.06
CA ALA A 159 6.96 -2.12 -17.44
C ALA A 159 8.46 -1.81 -17.52
N GLN A 160 9.05 -1.27 -16.46
CA GLN A 160 10.49 -0.98 -16.34
C GLN A 160 11.25 -2.04 -15.54
N ASN A 161 10.60 -3.16 -15.19
CA ASN A 161 11.12 -4.25 -14.35
C ASN A 161 11.53 -3.81 -12.93
N LEU A 162 10.80 -2.84 -12.37
CA LEU A 162 10.93 -2.38 -10.98
C LEU A 162 9.77 -2.91 -10.14
N ASP A 163 10.02 -3.11 -8.84
CA ASP A 163 9.00 -3.49 -7.86
C ASP A 163 8.24 -2.25 -7.37
N LEU A 164 6.97 -2.10 -7.78
CA LEU A 164 6.15 -0.97 -7.37
C LEU A 164 5.90 -0.92 -5.86
N ASN A 165 6.00 -2.05 -5.13
CA ASN A 165 5.93 -2.04 -3.67
C ASN A 165 7.27 -1.64 -3.02
N ARG A 166 8.10 -0.89 -3.73
CA ARG A 166 9.30 -0.19 -3.25
C ARG A 166 9.32 1.27 -3.71
N ASP A 167 8.25 1.72 -4.38
CA ASP A 167 8.21 3.00 -5.08
C ASP A 167 7.44 4.10 -4.34
N PHE A 168 6.73 3.78 -3.24
CA PHE A 168 5.76 4.69 -2.62
C PHE A 168 6.33 6.01 -2.10
N ILE A 169 7.57 6.06 -1.67
CA ILE A 169 8.23 7.31 -1.26
C ILE A 169 9.03 7.93 -2.40
N LYS A 170 9.81 7.12 -3.13
CA LYS A 170 10.68 7.64 -4.16
C LYS A 170 9.93 8.09 -5.41
N MET A 171 8.73 7.53 -5.66
CA MET A 171 7.80 7.95 -6.73
C MET A 171 8.48 8.10 -8.10
N ASP A 172 9.17 7.07 -8.57
CA ASP A 172 9.84 7.10 -9.87
C ASP A 172 8.90 6.74 -11.02
N SER A 173 7.90 5.90 -10.72
CA SER A 173 6.95 5.41 -11.71
C SER A 173 5.78 6.37 -11.93
N LYS A 174 5.26 6.42 -13.16
CA LYS A 174 3.96 7.06 -13.44
C LYS A 174 2.84 6.43 -12.62
N ASN A 175 2.94 5.14 -12.33
CA ASN A 175 2.00 4.41 -11.48
C ASN A 175 1.87 5.07 -10.12
N MET A 176 2.98 5.44 -9.48
CA MET A 176 2.94 6.05 -8.15
C MET A 176 2.35 7.47 -8.17
N PHE A 177 2.59 8.25 -9.22
CA PHE A 177 1.92 9.55 -9.36
C PHE A 177 0.40 9.39 -9.53
N ALA A 178 -0.06 8.39 -10.28
CA ALA A 178 -1.49 8.07 -10.40
C ALA A 178 -2.07 7.58 -9.06
N PHE A 179 -1.34 6.72 -8.33
CA PHE A 179 -1.74 6.27 -6.99
C PHE A 179 -1.87 7.44 -6.02
N ALA A 180 -0.88 8.31 -5.93
CA ALA A 180 -0.91 9.48 -5.05
C ALA A 180 -2.12 10.38 -5.36
N LYS A 181 -2.42 10.59 -6.65
CA LYS A 181 -3.62 11.34 -7.06
C LYS A 181 -4.91 10.66 -6.58
N ILE A 182 -5.03 9.34 -6.69
CA ILE A 182 -6.19 8.58 -6.19
C ILE A 182 -6.26 8.68 -4.67
N PHE A 183 -5.16 8.38 -3.99
CA PHE A 183 -5.07 8.34 -2.53
C PHE A 183 -5.45 9.68 -1.89
N HIS A 184 -4.91 10.78 -2.41
CA HIS A 184 -5.22 12.12 -1.87
C HIS A 184 -6.58 12.66 -2.31
N ALA A 185 -7.14 12.19 -3.43
CA ALA A 185 -8.50 12.49 -3.82
C ALA A 185 -9.52 11.82 -2.89
N LEU A 186 -9.27 10.57 -2.51
CA LEU A 186 -10.11 9.81 -1.59
C LEU A 186 -9.87 10.18 -0.11
N ASP A 187 -8.64 10.51 0.29
CA ASP A 187 -8.20 10.72 1.69
C ASP A 187 -8.66 9.58 2.61
N PRO A 188 -8.31 8.31 2.33
CA PRO A 188 -8.94 7.16 2.95
C PRO A 188 -8.64 7.03 4.45
N ASP A 189 -9.64 6.59 5.22
CA ASP A 189 -9.50 6.27 6.64
C ASP A 189 -8.88 4.89 6.84
N ALA A 190 -9.16 3.96 5.91
CA ALA A 190 -8.54 2.65 5.87
C ALA A 190 -8.03 2.33 4.46
N PHE A 191 -6.90 1.63 4.41
CA PHE A 191 -6.24 1.19 3.19
C PHE A 191 -5.89 -0.29 3.27
N ILE A 192 -6.27 -1.06 2.25
CA ILE A 192 -5.94 -2.48 2.11
C ILE A 192 -5.17 -2.69 0.81
N ASP A 193 -3.99 -3.31 0.92
CA ASP A 193 -3.20 -3.78 -0.20
C ASP A 193 -3.22 -5.30 -0.26
N THR A 194 -3.58 -5.88 -1.41
CA THR A 194 -3.83 -7.33 -1.52
C THR A 194 -2.63 -8.05 -2.13
N HIS A 195 -2.15 -9.07 -1.42
CA HIS A 195 -0.95 -9.84 -1.78
C HIS A 195 -1.09 -11.35 -1.58
N VAL A 196 -0.07 -12.08 -2.03
CA VAL A 196 0.08 -13.53 -1.83
C VAL A 196 1.51 -13.85 -1.40
N SER A 197 1.68 -14.30 -0.17
CA SER A 197 2.98 -14.66 0.40
C SER A 197 3.52 -15.98 -0.13
N ASN A 198 4.83 -16.12 -0.02
CA ASN A 198 5.57 -17.36 -0.17
C ASN A 198 6.18 -17.80 1.17
N GLY A 199 7.13 -18.73 1.16
CA GLY A 199 7.93 -19.10 2.31
C GLY A 199 7.48 -20.40 2.98
N ALA A 200 7.47 -20.42 4.32
CA ALA A 200 7.12 -21.61 5.11
C ALA A 200 5.69 -22.09 4.83
N ASP A 201 5.50 -23.40 4.78
CA ASP A 201 4.16 -23.97 4.70
C ASP A 201 3.52 -24.07 6.10
N TYR A 202 2.30 -23.55 6.22
CA TYR A 202 1.53 -23.51 7.48
C TYR A 202 0.02 -23.65 7.21
N GLN A 203 -0.78 -23.75 8.28
CA GLN A 203 -2.21 -24.04 8.13
C GLN A 203 -3.04 -22.82 7.74
N TYR A 204 -2.61 -21.60 8.06
CA TYR A 204 -3.32 -20.36 7.76
C TYR A 204 -3.44 -20.14 6.23
N THR A 205 -4.61 -19.71 5.79
CA THR A 205 -4.82 -19.24 4.42
C THR A 205 -4.52 -17.75 4.32
N LEU A 206 -4.75 -16.99 5.39
CA LEU A 206 -4.64 -15.55 5.46
C LEU A 206 -3.66 -15.12 6.55
N THR A 207 -2.75 -14.24 6.19
CA THR A 207 -1.91 -13.49 7.12
C THR A 207 -2.04 -11.99 6.85
N TYR A 208 -1.64 -11.14 7.79
CA TYR A 208 -1.71 -9.69 7.63
C TYR A 208 -0.42 -9.02 8.12
N ILE A 209 -0.12 -7.88 7.51
CA ILE A 209 0.83 -6.90 8.01
C ILE A 209 0.00 -5.66 8.39
N ALA A 210 0.17 -5.17 9.61
CA ALA A 210 -0.33 -3.88 10.06
C ALA A 210 0.87 -2.98 10.36
N SER A 211 0.69 -1.66 10.30
CA SER A 211 1.76 -0.74 10.68
C SER A 211 2.24 -0.99 12.10
N VAL A 212 3.56 -0.90 12.29
CA VAL A 212 4.19 -1.07 13.61
C VAL A 212 3.56 -0.10 14.60
N ARG A 213 3.04 -0.64 15.71
CA ARG A 213 2.27 0.10 16.71
C ARG A 213 2.97 1.38 17.18
N GLU A 214 4.25 1.28 17.47
CA GLU A 214 5.06 2.36 18.02
C GLU A 214 5.37 3.47 17.00
N ARG A 215 5.15 3.20 15.72
CA ARG A 215 5.30 4.18 14.63
C ARG A 215 4.03 4.99 14.39
N MET A 216 2.88 4.52 14.87
CA MET A 216 1.60 5.15 14.66
C MET A 216 1.36 6.28 15.69
N ALA A 217 0.46 7.22 15.36
CA ALA A 217 -0.11 8.10 16.38
C ALA A 217 -0.89 7.26 17.41
N PRO A 218 -0.87 7.61 18.71
CA PRO A 218 -1.45 6.76 19.75
C PRO A 218 -2.90 6.35 19.49
N SER A 219 -3.75 7.28 19.04
CA SER A 219 -5.17 7.01 18.75
C SER A 219 -5.36 6.05 17.57
N MET A 220 -4.50 6.11 16.56
CA MET A 220 -4.52 5.17 15.43
C MET A 220 -3.94 3.81 15.81
N ALA A 221 -2.94 3.78 16.70
CA ALA A 221 -2.40 2.54 17.24
C ALA A 221 -3.45 1.77 18.05
N GLU A 222 -4.20 2.46 18.95
CA GLU A 222 -5.33 1.89 19.69
C GLU A 222 -6.40 1.36 18.74
N LEU A 223 -6.89 2.19 17.82
CA LEU A 223 -7.92 1.81 16.85
C LEU A 223 -7.52 0.55 16.04
N THR A 224 -6.28 0.49 15.59
CA THR A 224 -5.78 -0.60 14.72
C THR A 224 -5.55 -1.88 15.52
N HIS A 225 -4.76 -1.81 16.61
CA HIS A 225 -4.25 -3.00 17.30
C HIS A 225 -5.15 -3.49 18.42
N ASP A 226 -5.92 -2.59 19.10
CA ASP A 226 -6.72 -2.97 20.24
C ASP A 226 -8.22 -3.13 19.89
N GLU A 227 -8.67 -2.58 18.74
CA GLU A 227 -10.06 -2.65 18.31
C GLU A 227 -10.22 -3.44 17.00
N PHE A 228 -9.63 -2.98 15.89
CA PHE A 228 -9.85 -3.58 14.56
C PHE A 228 -9.28 -4.98 14.42
N ILE A 229 -8.01 -5.22 14.76
CA ILE A 229 -7.38 -6.55 14.61
C ILE A 229 -8.09 -7.62 15.44
N PRO A 230 -8.45 -7.39 16.73
CA PRO A 230 -9.24 -8.34 17.51
C PRO A 230 -10.62 -8.64 16.88
N PHE A 231 -11.34 -7.61 16.41
CA PHE A 231 -12.61 -7.79 15.70
C PHE A 231 -12.43 -8.66 14.46
N MET A 232 -11.43 -8.37 13.62
CA MET A 232 -11.15 -9.14 12.41
C MET A 232 -10.81 -10.60 12.73
N SER A 233 -9.99 -10.82 13.75
CA SER A 233 -9.63 -12.18 14.18
C SER A 233 -10.85 -12.97 14.61
N GLN A 234 -11.75 -12.37 15.38
CA GLN A 234 -13.01 -13.02 15.80
C GLN A 234 -13.92 -13.27 14.61
N SER A 235 -14.21 -12.24 13.81
CA SER A 235 -15.18 -12.33 12.70
C SER A 235 -14.75 -13.30 11.59
N LEU A 236 -13.46 -13.44 11.34
CA LEU A 236 -12.92 -14.41 10.40
C LEU A 236 -12.93 -15.82 10.99
N ASN A 237 -12.62 -15.98 12.27
CA ASN A 237 -12.66 -17.26 12.94
C ASN A 237 -14.10 -17.86 12.98
N GLU A 238 -15.13 -17.01 13.13
CA GLU A 238 -16.54 -17.41 13.01
C GLU A 238 -16.90 -17.94 11.62
N GLN A 239 -16.09 -17.64 10.59
CA GLN A 239 -16.17 -18.15 9.22
C GLN A 239 -15.17 -19.28 8.96
N GLU A 240 -14.57 -19.85 9.99
CA GLU A 240 -13.53 -20.90 9.91
C GLU A 240 -12.26 -20.45 9.17
N ILE A 241 -11.98 -19.13 9.16
CA ILE A 241 -10.78 -18.54 8.57
C ILE A 241 -9.88 -18.03 9.71
N ASP A 242 -8.84 -18.78 10.00
CA ASP A 242 -7.81 -18.33 10.95
C ASP A 242 -6.93 -17.23 10.31
N MET A 243 -6.67 -16.17 11.05
CA MET A 243 -5.79 -15.07 10.67
C MET A 243 -4.65 -14.92 11.67
N ILE A 244 -3.42 -14.71 11.18
CA ILE A 244 -2.24 -14.44 11.98
C ILE A 244 -1.41 -13.32 11.33
N SER A 245 -0.54 -12.67 12.11
CA SER A 245 0.45 -11.75 11.54
C SER A 245 1.34 -12.45 10.52
N TYR A 246 1.79 -11.71 9.51
CA TYR A 246 2.67 -12.21 8.45
C TYR A 246 3.86 -13.01 9.02
N VAL A 247 4.09 -14.19 8.44
CA VAL A 247 5.08 -15.16 8.96
C VAL A 247 6.49 -14.74 8.53
N ASN A 248 7.01 -13.72 9.22
CA ASN A 248 8.38 -13.25 9.05
C ASN A 248 9.30 -13.99 10.03
N LEU A 249 10.05 -14.98 9.52
CA LEU A 249 10.79 -15.91 10.34
C LEU A 249 12.10 -15.30 10.90
N VAL A 250 12.42 -15.64 12.14
CA VAL A 250 13.72 -15.34 12.74
C VAL A 250 14.84 -16.21 12.13
N ASP A 251 14.49 -17.45 11.76
CA ASP A 251 15.39 -18.43 11.15
C ASP A 251 14.60 -19.23 10.09
N ASP A 252 14.98 -20.44 9.76
CA ASP A 252 14.46 -21.25 8.65
C ASP A 252 13.04 -21.85 8.89
N VAL A 253 12.61 -21.97 10.16
CA VAL A 253 11.32 -22.57 10.51
C VAL A 253 10.57 -21.78 11.59
N PRO A 254 9.22 -21.81 11.58
CA PRO A 254 8.40 -21.02 12.50
C PRO A 254 8.65 -21.31 13.98
N GLU A 255 9.00 -22.54 14.34
CA GLU A 255 9.25 -22.93 15.73
C GLU A 255 10.43 -22.18 16.38
N LYS A 256 11.34 -21.63 15.58
CA LYS A 256 12.44 -20.79 16.08
C LYS A 256 12.02 -19.35 16.39
N GLY A 257 10.86 -18.95 15.94
CA GLY A 257 10.22 -17.66 16.21
C GLY A 257 9.91 -16.83 15.00
N MET A 258 9.08 -15.83 15.22
CA MET A 258 8.62 -14.85 14.23
C MET A 258 8.88 -13.43 14.74
N THR A 259 9.06 -12.52 13.79
CA THR A 259 9.01 -11.07 14.02
C THR A 259 7.84 -10.47 13.27
N ILE A 260 7.26 -9.37 13.76
CA ILE A 260 6.36 -8.58 12.89
C ILE A 260 7.19 -7.85 11.84
N PHE A 261 6.58 -7.63 10.67
CA PHE A 261 7.22 -6.95 9.56
C PHE A 261 7.34 -5.45 9.84
N ASN A 262 8.51 -4.87 9.59
CA ASN A 262 8.72 -3.42 9.71
C ASN A 262 8.35 -2.73 8.38
N ASP A 263 7.18 -2.13 8.35
CA ASP A 263 6.57 -1.46 7.19
C ASP A 263 7.20 -0.08 6.93
N LEU A 264 8.37 -0.04 6.34
CA LEU A 264 8.98 1.24 5.94
C LEU A 264 8.10 1.99 4.92
N PRO A 265 8.22 3.33 4.84
CA PRO A 265 7.41 4.14 3.92
C PRO A 265 7.54 3.82 2.42
N ARG A 266 8.58 3.10 2.02
CA ARG A 266 8.75 2.60 0.64
C ARG A 266 7.67 1.59 0.23
N TYR A 267 6.98 0.96 1.20
CA TYR A 267 5.87 0.03 0.98
C TYR A 267 4.53 0.77 1.00
N ALA A 268 3.52 0.21 0.31
CA ALA A 268 2.20 0.80 0.19
C ALA A 268 1.58 1.17 1.55
N MET A 269 1.56 0.21 2.48
CA MET A 269 0.96 0.43 3.79
C MET A 269 1.77 1.40 4.64
N GLY A 270 3.10 1.32 4.64
CA GLY A 270 3.96 2.25 5.37
C GLY A 270 3.83 3.68 4.89
N TYR A 271 3.63 3.89 3.57
CA TYR A 271 3.28 5.18 2.99
C TYR A 271 1.92 5.68 3.48
N ALA A 272 0.86 4.83 3.40
CA ALA A 272 -0.48 5.22 3.82
C ALA A 272 -0.53 5.62 5.32
N ALA A 273 0.24 4.94 6.17
CA ALA A 273 0.36 5.25 7.59
C ALA A 273 0.92 6.67 7.88
N LEU A 274 1.73 7.25 6.97
CA LEU A 274 2.22 8.63 7.10
C LEU A 274 1.10 9.68 7.01
N PHE A 275 -0.08 9.29 6.54
CA PHE A 275 -1.27 10.14 6.44
C PHE A 275 -2.34 9.79 7.49
N ASN A 276 -1.95 9.09 8.55
CA ASN A 276 -2.85 8.61 9.60
C ASN A 276 -4.01 7.76 9.03
N THR A 277 -3.73 6.98 8.00
CA THR A 277 -4.65 5.99 7.44
C THR A 277 -4.38 4.64 8.11
N MET A 278 -5.42 3.98 8.60
CA MET A 278 -5.34 2.61 9.12
C MET A 278 -5.03 1.67 7.96
N SER A 279 -3.81 1.13 7.88
CA SER A 279 -3.32 0.45 6.69
C SER A 279 -2.92 -1.00 6.93
N PHE A 280 -3.28 -1.86 5.99
CA PHE A 280 -3.00 -3.29 6.01
C PHE A 280 -2.50 -3.78 4.67
N THR A 281 -1.50 -4.65 4.71
CA THR A 281 -1.23 -5.59 3.63
C THR A 281 -1.82 -6.94 4.06
N ILE A 282 -2.74 -7.48 3.28
CA ILE A 282 -3.26 -8.84 3.48
C ILE A 282 -2.53 -9.78 2.55
N GLU A 283 -2.06 -10.89 3.11
CA GLU A 283 -1.21 -11.87 2.45
C GLU A 283 -1.88 -13.25 2.56
N THR A 284 -2.47 -13.71 1.46
CA THR A 284 -2.87 -15.12 1.39
C THR A 284 -1.63 -15.98 1.08
N HIS A 285 -1.73 -17.30 1.26
CA HIS A 285 -0.55 -18.15 1.11
C HIS A 285 -0.55 -18.91 -0.22
N MET A 286 0.51 -18.77 -1.03
CA MET A 286 0.63 -19.33 -2.37
C MET A 286 0.40 -20.84 -2.48
N LEU A 287 0.63 -21.59 -1.38
CA LEU A 287 0.44 -23.04 -1.32
C LEU A 287 -1.01 -23.46 -0.97
N LYS A 288 -1.95 -22.53 -0.93
CA LYS A 288 -3.40 -22.78 -0.84
C LYS A 288 -4.03 -22.58 -2.22
N SER A 289 -5.13 -23.27 -2.49
CA SER A 289 -5.86 -23.14 -3.76
C SER A 289 -6.28 -21.68 -4.01
N PHE A 290 -6.28 -21.26 -5.27
CA PHE A 290 -6.69 -19.91 -5.65
C PHE A 290 -8.09 -19.55 -5.13
N GLN A 291 -9.03 -20.51 -5.19
CA GLN A 291 -10.38 -20.35 -4.66
C GLN A 291 -10.38 -20.05 -3.15
N ASN A 292 -9.63 -20.81 -2.34
CA ASN A 292 -9.55 -20.58 -0.89
C ASN A 292 -8.92 -19.22 -0.57
N ARG A 293 -7.89 -18.82 -1.32
CA ARG A 293 -7.23 -17.53 -1.16
C ARG A 293 -8.17 -16.37 -1.49
N THR A 294 -8.85 -16.44 -2.64
CA THR A 294 -9.84 -15.44 -3.05
C THR A 294 -10.96 -15.31 -2.03
N GLN A 295 -11.48 -16.45 -1.51
CA GLN A 295 -12.52 -16.45 -0.49
C GLN A 295 -12.04 -15.82 0.84
N ALA A 296 -10.82 -16.10 1.28
CA ALA A 296 -10.26 -15.50 2.49
C ALA A 296 -10.08 -13.97 2.33
N THR A 297 -9.62 -13.52 1.16
CA THR A 297 -9.53 -12.08 0.83
C THR A 297 -10.92 -11.44 0.82
N LEU A 298 -11.91 -12.06 0.20
CA LEU A 298 -13.29 -11.59 0.16
C LEU A 298 -13.89 -11.47 1.57
N SER A 299 -13.67 -12.45 2.42
CA SER A 299 -14.13 -12.43 3.81
C SER A 299 -13.47 -11.29 4.60
N PHE A 300 -12.17 -11.06 4.43
CA PHE A 300 -11.47 -9.93 5.04
C PHE A 300 -12.07 -8.59 4.60
N LEU A 301 -12.31 -8.40 3.31
CA LEU A 301 -12.92 -7.17 2.77
C LEU A 301 -14.33 -6.96 3.35
N LYS A 302 -15.18 -8.00 3.35
CA LYS A 302 -16.55 -7.93 3.91
C LYS A 302 -16.54 -7.55 5.39
N CYS A 303 -15.71 -8.19 6.20
CA CYS A 303 -15.58 -7.86 7.63
C CYS A 303 -15.06 -6.44 7.84
N THR A 304 -14.10 -5.97 7.05
CA THR A 304 -13.60 -4.60 7.12
C THR A 304 -14.70 -3.59 6.82
N ILE A 305 -15.49 -3.80 5.77
CA ILE A 305 -16.59 -2.89 5.39
C ILE A 305 -17.65 -2.84 6.50
N VAL A 306 -18.02 -3.98 7.07
CA VAL A 306 -18.97 -4.06 8.21
C VAL A 306 -18.43 -3.27 9.39
N TRP A 307 -17.20 -3.51 9.81
CA TRP A 307 -16.60 -2.82 10.94
C TRP A 307 -16.53 -1.30 10.73
N MET A 308 -16.13 -0.86 9.54
CA MET A 308 -16.07 0.57 9.21
C MET A 308 -17.46 1.23 9.22
N SER A 309 -18.48 0.52 8.73
CA SER A 309 -19.86 1.00 8.73
C SER A 309 -20.40 1.22 10.16
N GLU A 310 -20.00 0.35 11.09
CA GLU A 310 -20.45 0.40 12.49
C GLU A 310 -19.62 1.37 13.36
N ASN A 311 -18.40 1.69 12.93
CA ASN A 311 -17.42 2.44 13.72
C ASN A 311 -17.00 3.78 13.10
N SER A 312 -17.78 4.35 12.16
CA SER A 312 -17.43 5.56 11.42
C SER A 312 -17.03 6.73 12.32
N SER A 313 -17.82 7.05 13.35
CA SER A 313 -17.52 8.14 14.30
C SER A 313 -16.27 7.87 15.15
N ARG A 314 -15.99 6.59 15.48
CA ARG A 314 -14.77 6.20 16.21
C ARG A 314 -13.53 6.38 15.35
N ILE A 315 -13.61 6.02 14.07
CA ILE A 315 -12.54 6.18 13.08
C ILE A 315 -12.23 7.65 12.86
N GLU A 316 -13.25 8.48 12.60
CA GLU A 316 -13.11 9.92 12.41
C GLU A 316 -12.44 10.57 13.62
N LYS A 317 -12.90 10.22 14.83
CA LYS A 317 -12.32 10.74 16.08
C LYS A 317 -10.85 10.35 16.21
N ALA A 318 -10.51 9.07 16.02
CA ALA A 318 -9.15 8.58 16.18
C ALA A 318 -8.19 9.27 15.19
N ARG A 319 -8.62 9.46 13.94
CA ARG A 319 -7.84 10.13 12.89
C ARG A 319 -7.66 11.63 13.19
N LYS A 320 -8.70 12.29 13.66
CA LYS A 320 -8.62 13.69 14.11
C LYS A 320 -7.65 13.87 15.27
N ASP A 321 -7.74 13.01 16.29
CA ASP A 321 -6.85 13.03 17.46
C ASP A 321 -5.39 12.77 17.02
N ALA A 322 -5.16 11.92 16.03
CA ALA A 322 -3.85 11.66 15.46
C ALA A 322 -3.24 12.91 14.81
N PHE A 323 -3.99 13.63 13.98
CA PHE A 323 -3.50 14.89 13.39
C PHE A 323 -3.22 15.97 14.45
N LEU A 324 -4.01 16.05 15.51
CA LEU A 324 -3.76 16.97 16.62
C LEU A 324 -2.48 16.57 17.38
N SER A 325 -2.29 15.29 17.66
CA SER A 325 -1.07 14.77 18.29
C SER A 325 0.17 15.07 17.45
N ASP A 326 0.08 14.84 16.15
CA ASP A 326 1.18 15.14 15.22
C ASP A 326 1.55 16.61 15.19
N ALA A 327 0.55 17.51 15.20
CA ALA A 327 0.78 18.96 15.23
C ALA A 327 1.53 19.42 16.49
N MET A 328 1.36 18.72 17.61
CA MET A 328 2.03 19.02 18.88
C MET A 328 3.38 18.32 19.06
N THR A 329 3.71 17.35 18.21
CA THR A 329 4.97 16.61 18.31
C THR A 329 6.15 17.51 17.89
N VAL A 330 7.11 17.72 18.78
CA VAL A 330 8.36 18.44 18.52
C VAL A 330 9.48 17.47 18.20
N ASP A 331 9.64 16.42 18.98
CA ASP A 331 10.64 15.38 18.81
C ASP A 331 10.00 14.19 18.09
N PHE A 332 10.30 14.01 16.80
CA PHE A 332 9.74 12.96 15.98
C PHE A 332 10.60 11.70 16.09
N PRO A 333 10.04 10.59 16.64
CA PRO A 333 10.80 9.34 16.79
C PRO A 333 10.96 8.64 15.44
N PHE A 334 12.15 8.07 15.22
CA PHE A 334 12.45 7.30 14.00
C PHE A 334 13.51 6.22 14.23
N ASP A 335 13.86 5.50 13.15
CA ASP A 335 14.80 4.37 13.19
C ASP A 335 14.36 3.33 14.20
N PHE A 336 13.11 2.86 14.09
CA PHE A 336 12.53 1.90 14.99
C PHE A 336 13.21 0.54 14.87
N GLN A 337 13.74 0.06 15.96
CA GLN A 337 14.47 -1.20 16.06
C GLN A 337 13.68 -2.21 16.87
N LEU A 338 13.71 -3.46 16.42
CA LEU A 338 13.08 -4.57 17.12
C LEU A 338 13.77 -4.81 18.46
N THR A 339 13.01 -4.80 19.54
CA THR A 339 13.54 -5.09 20.87
C THR A 339 13.78 -6.58 21.06
N LYS A 340 14.51 -6.92 22.13
CA LYS A 340 14.69 -8.31 22.57
C LYS A 340 13.49 -8.85 23.38
N GLN A 341 12.46 -8.06 23.57
CA GLN A 341 11.27 -8.47 24.29
C GLN A 341 10.61 -9.62 23.54
N LYS A 342 10.48 -10.73 24.23
CA LYS A 342 9.91 -11.97 23.71
C LYS A 342 8.50 -12.14 24.24
N ASP A 343 7.57 -12.29 23.33
CA ASP A 343 6.21 -12.73 23.57
C ASP A 343 6.05 -14.16 23.02
N SER A 344 4.84 -14.71 23.09
CA SER A 344 4.53 -16.01 22.51
C SER A 344 3.19 -15.94 21.76
N ILE A 345 3.09 -16.71 20.68
CA ILE A 345 1.88 -16.85 19.90
C ILE A 345 1.62 -18.33 19.62
N VAL A 346 0.34 -18.72 19.65
CA VAL A 346 -0.07 -20.03 19.16
C VAL A 346 0.08 -20.07 17.65
N PHE A 347 0.84 -21.01 17.13
CA PHE A 347 1.11 -21.17 15.72
C PHE A 347 0.63 -22.52 15.22
N LYS A 348 -0.19 -22.52 14.17
CA LYS A 348 -0.72 -23.71 13.48
C LYS A 348 0.19 -23.99 12.27
N GLY A 349 1.10 -24.93 12.41
CA GLY A 349 2.09 -25.29 11.40
C GLY A 349 2.09 -26.75 11.02
N TYR A 350 3.13 -27.19 10.33
CA TYR A 350 3.38 -28.58 9.96
C TYR A 350 4.78 -28.99 10.41
N GLU A 351 4.94 -30.26 10.86
CA GLU A 351 6.26 -30.80 11.14
C GLU A 351 7.14 -30.74 9.88
N HIS A 352 8.44 -30.64 10.09
CA HIS A 352 9.39 -30.51 9.00
C HIS A 352 10.56 -31.50 9.11
N SER A 353 11.26 -31.70 8.01
CA SER A 353 12.49 -32.50 7.93
C SER A 353 13.43 -31.91 6.86
N TYR A 354 14.66 -32.41 6.83
CA TYR A 354 15.68 -31.97 5.87
C TYR A 354 16.20 -33.14 5.03
N PRO A 355 15.38 -33.75 4.14
CA PRO A 355 15.84 -34.79 3.24
C PRO A 355 16.88 -34.24 2.23
N ILE A 356 17.73 -35.14 1.71
CA ILE A 356 18.61 -34.82 0.59
C ILE A 356 17.79 -34.70 -0.68
N SER A 357 17.97 -33.61 -1.42
CA SER A 357 17.37 -33.40 -2.73
C SER A 357 18.03 -34.33 -3.77
N GLU A 358 17.23 -35.10 -4.48
CA GLU A 358 17.71 -35.97 -5.58
C GLU A 358 18.31 -35.16 -6.74
N VAL A 359 17.87 -33.89 -6.92
CA VAL A 359 18.33 -33.02 -8.01
C VAL A 359 19.64 -32.32 -7.67
N THR A 360 19.76 -31.80 -6.45
CA THR A 360 20.93 -30.96 -6.08
C THR A 360 21.93 -31.65 -5.19
N GLY A 361 21.59 -32.78 -4.57
CA GLY A 361 22.41 -33.45 -3.56
C GLY A 361 22.52 -32.72 -2.21
N LEU A 362 21.81 -31.57 -2.06
CA LEU A 362 21.83 -30.77 -0.84
C LEU A 362 20.61 -31.07 0.04
N LYS A 363 20.71 -30.76 1.34
CA LYS A 363 19.58 -30.79 2.24
C LYS A 363 18.56 -29.73 1.81
N ARG A 364 17.27 -30.09 1.80
CA ARG A 364 16.15 -29.15 1.56
C ARG A 364 15.14 -29.24 2.69
N LEU A 365 14.58 -28.11 3.07
CA LEU A 365 13.45 -28.07 3.99
C LEU A 365 12.21 -28.68 3.32
N LYS A 366 11.53 -29.58 4.04
CA LYS A 366 10.26 -30.20 3.62
C LYS A 366 9.29 -30.17 4.78
N TYR A 367 8.12 -29.55 4.59
CA TYR A 367 6.99 -29.61 5.52
C TYR A 367 6.13 -30.85 5.25
N HIS A 368 5.56 -31.41 6.33
CA HIS A 368 4.72 -32.63 6.32
C HIS A 368 3.28 -32.24 6.64
N ARG A 369 2.46 -31.99 5.62
CA ARG A 369 1.04 -31.61 5.79
C ARG A 369 0.19 -32.66 6.47
N ASP A 370 0.61 -33.91 6.45
CA ASP A 370 0.02 -35.04 7.17
C ASP A 370 0.34 -35.06 8.69
N ARG A 371 1.16 -34.11 9.15
CA ARG A 371 1.56 -33.92 10.55
C ARG A 371 1.39 -32.46 10.99
N PRO A 372 0.13 -32.00 11.09
CA PRO A 372 -0.15 -30.67 11.58
C PRO A 372 0.17 -30.55 13.07
N PHE A 373 0.56 -29.36 13.51
CA PHE A 373 0.73 -29.07 14.93
C PHE A 373 0.12 -27.72 15.29
N GLU A 374 -0.15 -27.54 16.58
CA GLU A 374 -0.46 -26.28 17.22
C GLU A 374 0.45 -26.11 18.40
N LYS A 375 1.35 -25.10 18.38
CA LYS A 375 2.41 -24.90 19.39
C LYS A 375 2.56 -23.41 19.70
N TYR A 376 2.97 -23.11 20.94
CA TYR A 376 3.47 -21.79 21.27
C TYR A 376 4.86 -21.59 20.67
N ILE A 377 5.03 -20.54 19.89
CA ILE A 377 6.31 -20.13 19.31
C ILE A 377 6.70 -18.73 19.78
N PRO A 378 7.99 -18.37 19.77
CA PRO A 378 8.44 -17.01 20.10
C PRO A 378 7.92 -15.99 19.08
N LEU A 379 7.43 -14.84 19.60
CA LEU A 379 7.05 -13.69 18.79
C LEU A 379 7.79 -12.44 19.29
N TYR A 380 8.47 -11.75 18.38
CA TYR A 380 9.10 -10.47 18.63
C TYR A 380 8.30 -9.40 17.88
N LYS A 381 7.60 -8.53 18.64
CA LYS A 381 6.65 -7.57 18.06
C LYS A 381 6.80 -6.14 18.53
N THR A 382 7.65 -5.90 19.53
CA THR A 382 7.83 -4.58 20.14
C THR A 382 9.01 -3.88 19.51
N TYR A 383 8.78 -2.67 19.01
CA TYR A 383 9.80 -1.79 18.47
C TYR A 383 10.03 -0.59 19.38
N GLU A 384 11.24 -0.06 19.38
CA GLU A 384 11.55 1.20 20.05
C GLU A 384 12.33 2.13 19.09
N PRO A 385 12.09 3.45 19.17
CA PRO A 385 12.84 4.40 18.36
C PRO A 385 14.27 4.48 18.85
N ALA A 386 15.23 4.32 17.93
CA ALA A 386 16.65 4.49 18.24
C ALA A 386 17.08 5.96 18.16
N ARG A 387 16.33 6.80 17.44
CA ARG A 387 16.64 8.21 17.21
C ARG A 387 15.40 9.08 17.20
N THR A 388 15.61 10.39 17.36
CA THR A 388 14.57 11.43 17.23
C THR A 388 15.07 12.57 16.36
N ALA A 389 14.17 13.20 15.60
CA ALA A 389 14.43 14.42 14.85
C ALA A 389 13.61 15.57 15.43
N VAL A 390 14.26 16.69 15.72
CA VAL A 390 13.56 17.93 16.11
C VAL A 390 12.92 18.55 14.88
N ILE A 391 11.60 18.68 14.87
CA ILE A 391 10.87 19.21 13.72
C ILE A 391 10.98 20.73 13.71
N PRO A 392 11.46 21.35 12.59
CA PRO A 392 11.50 22.81 12.46
C PRO A 392 10.09 23.36 12.16
N ASP A 393 9.91 24.68 12.30
CA ASP A 393 8.66 25.35 11.88
C ASP A 393 8.45 25.27 10.36
N TYR A 394 9.56 25.35 9.60
CA TYR A 394 9.57 25.28 8.14
C TYR A 394 10.77 24.47 7.65
N TYR A 395 10.56 23.70 6.59
CA TYR A 395 11.64 23.27 5.72
C TYR A 395 11.79 24.26 4.56
N VAL A 396 13.02 24.43 4.07
CA VAL A 396 13.30 25.17 2.84
C VAL A 396 13.82 24.20 1.80
N VAL A 397 13.19 24.21 0.62
CA VAL A 397 13.62 23.44 -0.54
C VAL A 397 13.90 24.40 -1.68
N GLY A 398 15.13 24.36 -2.23
CA GLY A 398 15.53 25.21 -3.34
C GLY A 398 14.68 24.97 -4.59
N GLY A 399 14.32 26.03 -5.30
CA GLY A 399 13.49 25.95 -6.50
C GLY A 399 14.08 25.09 -7.61
N GLN A 400 15.40 24.86 -7.60
CA GLN A 400 16.09 23.96 -8.53
C GLN A 400 15.91 22.47 -8.22
N CYS A 401 15.42 22.11 -7.01
CA CYS A 401 15.13 20.71 -6.63
C CYS A 401 13.78 20.28 -7.20
N THR A 402 13.61 20.38 -8.50
CA THR A 402 12.33 20.18 -9.21
C THR A 402 11.73 18.82 -8.94
N ASP A 403 12.56 17.76 -8.93
CA ASP A 403 12.12 16.38 -8.69
C ASP A 403 11.54 16.18 -7.27
N VAL A 404 12.16 16.82 -6.27
CA VAL A 404 11.65 16.80 -4.89
C VAL A 404 10.36 17.59 -4.78
N LEU A 405 10.33 18.80 -5.37
CA LEU A 405 9.15 19.68 -5.35
C LEU A 405 7.94 19.05 -6.04
N GLU A 406 8.15 18.31 -7.14
CA GLU A 406 7.10 17.60 -7.85
C GLU A 406 6.47 16.51 -6.96
N ARG A 407 7.30 15.72 -6.28
CA ARG A 407 6.87 14.69 -5.34
C ARG A 407 6.12 15.25 -4.15
N LEU A 408 6.59 16.38 -3.60
CA LEU A 408 5.89 17.08 -2.52
C LEU A 408 4.51 17.57 -2.98
N ARG A 409 4.40 18.16 -4.19
CA ARG A 409 3.10 18.59 -4.76
C ARG A 409 2.15 17.41 -4.98
N ALA A 410 2.66 16.34 -5.55
CA ALA A 410 1.85 15.11 -5.80
C ALA A 410 1.27 14.53 -4.50
N ASN A 411 1.97 14.73 -3.37
CA ASN A 411 1.52 14.31 -2.04
C ASN A 411 0.66 15.37 -1.31
N GLY A 412 0.24 16.41 -2.01
CA GLY A 412 -0.64 17.45 -1.44
C GLY A 412 0.02 18.29 -0.34
N VAL A 413 1.35 18.44 -0.39
CA VAL A 413 2.10 19.27 0.56
C VAL A 413 1.82 20.75 0.29
N GLU A 414 1.47 21.49 1.34
CA GLU A 414 1.34 22.94 1.30
C GLU A 414 2.73 23.57 1.25
N MET A 415 2.99 24.37 0.21
CA MET A 415 4.25 25.03 -0.03
C MET A 415 4.02 26.48 -0.40
N LYS A 416 4.86 27.38 0.12
CA LYS A 416 4.83 28.81 -0.21
C LYS A 416 6.07 29.17 -1.00
N LEU A 417 5.88 29.76 -2.17
CA LEU A 417 6.98 30.35 -2.93
C LEU A 417 7.58 31.52 -2.12
N TYR A 418 8.88 31.52 -1.92
CA TYR A 418 9.56 32.64 -1.27
C TYR A 418 9.63 33.81 -2.21
N ILE A 419 8.95 34.88 -1.81
CA ILE A 419 9.05 36.21 -2.40
C ILE A 419 9.71 37.06 -1.32
N ARG A 420 10.74 37.80 -1.64
CA ARG A 420 11.61 38.55 -0.70
C ARG A 420 10.86 39.65 0.08
N ASP A 421 9.92 39.22 0.93
CA ASP A 421 9.03 40.11 1.69
C ASP A 421 9.08 39.93 3.23
N GLY A 422 9.96 39.04 3.75
CA GLY A 422 10.05 38.75 5.18
C GLY A 422 11.46 38.65 5.72
N GLU A 423 11.65 39.08 6.97
CA GLU A 423 12.86 38.83 7.75
C GLU A 423 12.75 37.47 8.46
N TYR A 424 13.41 36.45 7.90
CA TYR A 424 13.65 35.20 8.60
C TYR A 424 15.02 35.31 9.29
N THR A 425 15.04 35.15 10.61
CA THR A 425 16.20 35.53 11.44
C THR A 425 17.08 34.33 11.84
N ALA A 426 16.65 33.11 11.67
CA ALA A 426 17.43 31.93 12.04
C ALA A 426 17.17 30.78 11.07
N PHE A 427 18.24 30.32 10.41
CA PHE A 427 18.23 29.14 9.56
C PHE A 427 19.25 28.13 10.05
N GLU A 428 18.91 26.87 9.92
CA GLU A 428 19.83 25.76 10.05
C GLU A 428 20.00 25.10 8.70
N GLN A 429 21.17 24.56 8.45
CA GLN A 429 21.48 23.80 7.25
C GLN A 429 21.95 22.39 7.68
N PHE A 430 21.49 21.38 6.97
CA PHE A 430 22.05 20.05 7.13
C PHE A 430 23.46 20.00 6.53
N ARG A 431 24.43 19.62 7.34
CA ARG A 431 25.77 19.25 6.90
C ARG A 431 25.89 17.72 6.95
N VAL A 432 26.16 17.11 5.80
CA VAL A 432 26.38 15.67 5.72
C VAL A 432 27.81 15.36 6.15
N ASN A 433 27.95 14.65 7.24
CA ASN A 433 29.26 14.21 7.76
C ASN A 433 29.71 12.90 7.11
N THR A 434 28.85 11.89 7.10
CA THR A 434 29.14 10.58 6.52
C THR A 434 27.85 9.90 6.04
N PHE A 435 27.98 9.03 5.05
CA PHE A 435 26.96 8.08 4.64
C PHE A 435 27.61 6.92 3.88
N LYS A 436 26.87 5.81 3.71
CA LYS A 436 27.26 4.68 2.87
C LYS A 436 26.31 4.59 1.70
N SER A 437 26.84 4.44 0.50
CA SER A 437 26.04 4.10 -0.69
C SER A 437 26.00 2.62 -0.93
N GLY A 438 24.89 2.11 -1.39
CA GLY A 438 24.75 0.75 -1.88
C GLY A 438 25.78 0.46 -2.98
N LYS A 439 26.37 -0.74 -2.98
CA LYS A 439 27.35 -1.16 -4.01
C LYS A 439 26.68 -1.60 -5.32
N LYS A 440 25.39 -1.86 -5.28
CA LYS A 440 24.56 -2.27 -6.42
C LYS A 440 23.27 -1.44 -6.41
N PRO A 441 22.66 -1.18 -7.56
CA PRO A 441 21.37 -0.54 -7.60
C PRO A 441 20.33 -1.40 -6.86
N TYR A 442 19.46 -0.70 -6.12
CA TYR A 442 18.26 -1.25 -5.50
C TYR A 442 17.08 -0.43 -6.01
N GLU A 443 16.20 -1.07 -6.77
CA GLU A 443 15.04 -0.44 -7.39
C GLU A 443 15.38 0.89 -8.11
N GLY A 444 16.43 0.85 -8.92
CA GLY A 444 16.90 2.00 -9.72
C GLY A 444 17.86 2.96 -9.03
N HIS A 445 18.09 2.84 -7.73
CA HIS A 445 18.89 3.76 -6.91
C HIS A 445 20.06 3.06 -6.19
N PHE A 446 21.12 3.81 -5.91
CA PHE A 446 22.19 3.40 -4.99
C PHE A 446 21.85 3.89 -3.57
N LEU A 447 20.86 3.24 -2.94
CA LEU A 447 20.28 3.63 -1.67
C LEU A 447 21.37 3.94 -0.62
N HIS A 448 21.27 5.09 0.04
CA HIS A 448 22.16 5.46 1.13
C HIS A 448 21.70 4.88 2.46
N SER A 449 22.68 4.55 3.30
CA SER A 449 22.48 4.07 4.66
C SER A 449 23.55 4.67 5.58
N ASP A 450 23.42 4.41 6.89
CA ASP A 450 24.36 4.91 7.92
C ASP A 450 24.60 6.43 7.76
N ILE A 451 23.52 7.15 7.46
CA ILE A 451 23.55 8.60 7.23
C ILE A 451 23.77 9.30 8.56
N ASN A 452 24.76 10.18 8.62
CA ASN A 452 25.04 11.05 9.74
C ASN A 452 25.11 12.49 9.27
N VAL A 453 24.22 13.33 9.81
CA VAL A 453 24.18 14.75 9.54
C VAL A 453 24.22 15.55 10.83
N GLU A 454 24.64 16.80 10.74
CA GLU A 454 24.47 17.80 11.79
C GLU A 454 23.70 19.00 11.28
N ARG A 455 22.93 19.64 12.15
CA ARG A 455 22.31 20.93 11.87
C ARG A 455 23.26 22.05 12.27
N VAL A 456 23.64 22.83 11.32
CA VAL A 456 24.57 23.94 11.50
C VAL A 456 23.83 25.27 11.40
N GLN A 457 23.86 26.07 12.46
CA GLN A 457 23.32 27.43 12.41
C GLN A 457 24.13 28.28 11.46
N LEU A 458 23.46 28.96 10.56
CA LEU A 458 24.08 29.87 9.62
C LEU A 458 24.20 31.25 10.25
N VAL A 459 25.43 31.72 10.44
CA VAL A 459 25.68 33.07 10.92
C VAL A 459 25.35 34.08 9.80
N ALA A 460 24.69 35.18 10.13
CA ALA A 460 24.11 36.15 9.19
C ALA A 460 25.01 36.59 8.03
N GLN A 461 26.32 36.62 8.23
CA GLN A 461 27.30 37.00 7.21
C GLN A 461 27.69 35.87 6.22
N PHE A 462 27.29 34.65 6.49
CA PHE A 462 27.51 33.44 5.64
C PHE A 462 26.19 32.74 5.25
N GLN A 463 25.06 33.43 5.44
CA GLN A 463 23.76 32.84 5.09
C GLN A 463 23.74 32.57 3.59
N PRO A 464 23.45 31.33 3.17
CA PRO A 464 22.85 31.14 1.87
C PRO A 464 21.52 31.89 1.94
N MET A 465 21.47 33.04 1.32
CA MET A 465 20.24 33.82 1.27
C MET A 465 19.19 32.93 0.61
N LEU A 466 18.01 32.80 1.26
CA LEU A 466 16.81 32.34 0.57
C LEU A 466 16.77 33.11 -0.76
N LYS A 467 16.67 32.35 -1.83
CA LYS A 467 16.62 32.93 -3.18
C LYS A 467 15.14 33.01 -3.58
N GLU A 468 14.85 34.07 -4.29
CA GLU A 468 13.56 34.12 -4.98
C GLU A 468 13.39 32.85 -5.84
N GLY A 469 12.29 32.14 -5.67
CA GLY A 469 12.07 30.86 -6.29
C GLY A 469 12.25 29.65 -5.38
N ASP A 470 12.81 29.81 -4.17
CA ASP A 470 12.83 28.77 -3.16
C ASP A 470 11.42 28.55 -2.54
N TYR A 471 11.19 27.40 -1.94
CA TYR A 471 9.92 27.09 -1.32
C TYR A 471 10.05 26.94 0.20
N LEU A 472 9.18 27.66 0.91
CA LEU A 472 8.96 27.50 2.34
C LEU A 472 7.84 26.49 2.56
N ILE A 473 8.11 25.46 3.33
CA ILE A 473 7.20 24.34 3.58
C ILE A 473 6.86 24.30 5.06
N PRO A 474 5.70 24.84 5.48
CA PRO A 474 5.31 24.82 6.89
C PRO A 474 5.12 23.39 7.36
N THR A 475 5.63 23.04 8.54
CA THR A 475 5.47 21.72 9.12
C THR A 475 4.15 21.55 9.84
N ASN A 476 3.48 22.65 10.20
CA ASN A 476 2.13 22.62 10.80
C ASN A 476 1.06 22.41 9.71
N GLN A 477 1.01 21.20 9.15
CA GLN A 477 0.03 20.78 8.16
C GLN A 477 -0.27 19.27 8.31
N ARG A 478 -1.38 18.80 7.73
CA ARG A 478 -1.78 17.37 7.78
C ARG A 478 -0.73 16.40 7.20
N ARG A 479 0.22 16.90 6.40
CA ARG A 479 1.30 16.12 5.76
C ARG A 479 2.58 16.05 6.60
N ARG A 480 2.51 16.45 7.89
CA ARG A 480 3.68 16.58 8.79
C ARG A 480 4.53 15.31 8.86
N ARG A 481 3.91 14.13 9.10
CA ARG A 481 4.64 12.85 9.16
C ARG A 481 5.36 12.54 7.85
N PHE A 482 4.67 12.74 6.73
CA PHE A 482 5.25 12.57 5.40
C PHE A 482 6.44 13.51 5.21
N LEU A 483 6.29 14.81 5.49
CA LEU A 483 7.35 15.79 5.36
C LEU A 483 8.61 15.42 6.14
N VAL A 484 8.45 15.07 7.42
CA VAL A 484 9.58 14.65 8.26
C VAL A 484 10.25 13.42 7.69
N SER A 485 9.45 12.43 7.26
CA SER A 485 9.98 11.17 6.71
C SER A 485 10.78 11.36 5.42
N VAL A 486 10.47 12.35 4.59
CA VAL A 486 11.16 12.57 3.30
C VAL A 486 12.25 13.64 3.34
N LEU A 487 12.13 14.63 4.24
CA LEU A 487 13.05 15.79 4.28
C LEU A 487 14.11 15.71 5.38
N GLU A 488 13.92 14.89 6.43
CA GLU A 488 14.99 14.60 7.38
C GLU A 488 15.97 13.60 6.78
N PRO A 489 17.23 13.97 6.51
CA PRO A 489 18.14 13.13 5.73
C PRO A 489 18.42 11.76 6.33
N GLU A 490 18.38 11.66 7.66
CA GLU A 490 18.67 10.42 8.39
C GLU A 490 17.51 9.42 8.43
N MET A 491 16.32 9.79 7.94
CA MET A 491 15.18 8.87 7.86
C MET A 491 15.48 7.74 6.85
N PRO A 492 15.06 6.49 7.14
CA PRO A 492 15.40 5.33 6.30
C PRO A 492 14.98 5.45 4.84
N ASP A 493 13.90 6.20 4.57
CA ASP A 493 13.32 6.41 3.24
C ASP A 493 13.29 7.89 2.83
N SER A 494 14.20 8.70 3.40
CA SER A 494 14.30 10.11 3.01
C SER A 494 14.69 10.28 1.53
N TYR A 495 14.39 11.43 0.96
CA TYR A 495 14.85 11.76 -0.38
C TYR A 495 16.38 11.81 -0.48
N PHE A 496 17.10 12.09 0.65
CA PHE A 496 18.53 11.94 0.68
C PHE A 496 18.94 10.45 0.59
N ALA A 497 18.29 9.58 1.34
CA ALA A 497 18.54 8.12 1.27
C ALA A 497 18.29 7.56 -0.15
N TRP A 498 17.35 8.13 -0.89
CA TRP A 498 17.01 7.75 -2.27
C TRP A 498 17.78 8.54 -3.34
N ASN A 499 18.91 9.18 -3.03
CA ASN A 499 19.84 9.85 -3.96
C ASN A 499 19.35 11.14 -4.62
N PHE A 500 18.24 11.75 -4.20
CA PHE A 500 17.75 12.99 -4.81
C PHE A 500 18.64 14.19 -4.57
N PHE A 501 19.60 14.11 -3.65
CA PHE A 501 20.52 15.19 -3.29
C PHE A 501 22.00 14.88 -3.55
N ASP A 502 22.33 13.83 -4.30
CA ASP A 502 23.71 13.40 -4.55
C ASP A 502 24.57 14.49 -5.17
N SER A 503 23.99 15.33 -6.04
CA SER A 503 24.71 16.45 -6.65
C SER A 503 25.21 17.51 -5.64
N TYR A 504 24.54 17.60 -4.48
CA TYR A 504 24.89 18.59 -3.43
C TYR A 504 26.01 18.13 -2.52
N VAL A 505 26.30 16.83 -2.46
CA VAL A 505 27.42 16.28 -1.67
C VAL A 505 28.71 16.14 -2.48
N GLN A 506 28.67 16.53 -3.77
CA GLN A 506 29.85 16.53 -4.64
C GLN A 506 30.60 17.85 -4.54
N GLN A 507 31.88 17.80 -4.16
CA GLN A 507 32.75 18.97 -4.21
C GLN A 507 32.98 19.44 -5.67
N LYS A 508 32.78 20.72 -5.95
CA LYS A 508 32.98 21.29 -7.28
C LYS A 508 34.23 22.18 -7.40
N GLU A 509 34.64 22.79 -6.28
CA GLU A 509 35.82 23.68 -6.19
C GLU A 509 36.63 23.34 -4.94
N TYR A 510 37.94 23.63 -4.98
CA TYR A 510 38.89 23.36 -3.89
C TYR A 510 39.29 24.68 -3.23
#